data_d70684aea10efe76d80988a1766374a5
#
_entry.id   d70684aea10efe76d80988a1766374a5
#
_cell.length_a   1.000
_cell.length_b   1.000
_cell.length_c   1.000
_cell.angle_alpha   90.00
_cell.angle_beta   90.00
_cell.angle_gamma   90.00
#
_symmetry.space_group_name_H-M   'P 1'
#
loop_
_entity.id
_entity.type
_entity.pdbx_description
1 polymer ?
#
loop_
_entity_poly.entity_id
_entity_poly.type
_entity_poly.pdbx_seq_one_letter_code
_entity_poly.pdbx_strand_id
1 'polypeptide(L)'
;MKIENNILKHYLRNVYFITGTAYAGKSTTVKMLAERYDMVFCGENYHIGVSDAVAMPEIQPDLCYRRELTDWKDFVRRSPEEYERWIYNSGREGAGFEIAELISLARDRKVIADTSIPLDILKEISDYHHVAVMLSPMSMSVDRFFDRSDPDKQFLLNVIDSCDDRDAVMENYRRGLARINSKKHYDEYAESGFFTVVRKDDGRDTRDEVCDTIARHFGLIS
;
A
#
# COMPACT_ATOMS: atom_id res chain seq x y z
N MET A 1 0.62 8.80 25.73
CA MET A 1 -0.70 9.48 25.62
C MET A 1 -1.58 8.58 24.76
N LYS A 2 -2.78 8.25 25.20
CA LYS A 2 -3.74 7.49 24.37
C LYS A 2 -4.62 8.53 23.65
N ILE A 3 -4.60 8.50 22.32
CA ILE A 3 -5.49 9.35 21.50
C ILE A 3 -6.83 8.60 21.39
N GLU A 4 -7.93 9.31 21.60
CA GLU A 4 -9.27 8.74 21.44
C GLU A 4 -9.56 8.49 19.95
N ASN A 5 -9.92 7.27 19.59
CA ASN A 5 -10.14 6.87 18.20
C ASN A 5 -11.26 7.66 17.51
N ASN A 6 -12.30 8.05 18.24
CA ASN A 6 -13.39 8.89 17.73
C ASN A 6 -12.92 10.27 17.28
N ILE A 7 -11.90 10.85 17.92
CA ILE A 7 -11.28 12.10 17.50
C ILE A 7 -10.58 11.93 16.16
N LEU A 8 -9.82 10.84 15.98
CA LEU A 8 -9.19 10.52 14.69
C LEU A 8 -10.23 10.30 13.60
N LYS A 9 -11.29 9.54 13.85
CA LYS A 9 -12.41 9.37 12.91
C LYS A 9 -13.04 10.70 12.51
N HIS A 10 -13.19 11.63 13.45
CA HIS A 10 -13.72 12.96 13.15
C HIS A 10 -12.81 13.74 12.18
N TYR A 11 -11.49 13.75 12.42
CA TYR A 11 -10.57 14.48 11.56
C TYR A 11 -10.37 13.79 10.20
N LEU A 12 -10.47 12.47 10.15
CA LEU A 12 -10.31 11.66 8.92
C LEU A 12 -11.63 11.40 8.18
N ARG A 13 -12.74 12.00 8.58
CA ARG A 13 -14.06 11.78 7.95
C ARG A 13 -14.16 12.12 6.46
N ASN A 14 -13.22 12.92 5.95
CA ASN A 14 -13.12 13.27 4.54
C ASN A 14 -12.08 12.42 3.79
N VAL A 15 -11.50 11.40 4.45
CA VAL A 15 -10.48 10.53 3.84
C VAL A 15 -11.11 9.22 3.41
N TYR A 16 -10.82 8.80 2.18
CA TYR A 16 -11.16 7.51 1.62
C TYR A 16 -9.87 6.71 1.42
N PHE A 17 -9.85 5.48 1.94
CA PHE A 17 -8.67 4.64 1.94
C PHE A 17 -8.83 3.48 0.95
N ILE A 18 -7.81 3.26 0.14
CA ILE A 18 -7.66 2.06 -0.69
C ILE A 18 -6.41 1.32 -0.22
N THR A 19 -6.58 0.07 0.16
CA THR A 19 -5.51 -0.83 0.59
C THR A 19 -5.64 -2.20 -0.10
N GLY A 20 -4.76 -3.16 0.18
CA GLY A 20 -4.84 -4.53 -0.34
C GLY A 20 -3.55 -5.01 -0.99
N THR A 21 -3.64 -6.09 -1.76
CA THR A 21 -2.47 -6.80 -2.30
C THR A 21 -1.76 -6.02 -3.42
N ALA A 22 -0.51 -6.39 -3.69
CA ALA A 22 0.22 -5.88 -4.83
C ALA A 22 -0.50 -6.26 -6.15
N TYR A 23 -0.30 -5.45 -7.20
CA TYR A 23 -0.90 -5.67 -8.54
C TYR A 23 -2.43 -5.57 -8.62
N ALA A 24 -3.13 -5.25 -7.55
CA ALA A 24 -4.59 -5.13 -7.54
C ALA A 24 -5.12 -3.89 -8.31
N GLY A 25 -4.25 -2.93 -8.64
CA GLY A 25 -4.63 -1.71 -9.38
C GLY A 25 -4.96 -0.51 -8.48
N LYS A 26 -4.58 -0.56 -7.20
CA LYS A 26 -4.84 0.50 -6.21
C LYS A 26 -4.45 1.90 -6.69
N SER A 27 -3.17 2.10 -7.02
CA SER A 27 -2.66 3.43 -7.41
C SER A 27 -3.36 4.00 -8.64
N THR A 28 -3.74 3.14 -9.61
CA THR A 28 -4.53 3.55 -10.78
C THR A 28 -5.94 3.99 -10.36
N THR A 29 -6.60 3.22 -9.50
CA THR A 29 -7.95 3.50 -9.01
C THR A 29 -7.98 4.78 -8.17
N VAL A 30 -7.01 4.96 -7.27
CA VAL A 30 -6.87 6.18 -6.45
C VAL A 30 -6.71 7.41 -7.35
N LYS A 31 -5.85 7.33 -8.37
CA LYS A 31 -5.66 8.42 -9.33
C LYS A 31 -6.96 8.75 -10.10
N MET A 32 -7.62 7.73 -10.64
CA MET A 32 -8.87 7.92 -11.40
C MET A 32 -9.98 8.52 -10.53
N LEU A 33 -10.14 8.06 -9.28
CA LEU A 33 -11.13 8.61 -8.36
C LEU A 33 -10.79 10.05 -7.96
N ALA A 34 -9.53 10.35 -7.69
CA ALA A 34 -9.09 11.70 -7.37
C ALA A 34 -9.42 12.69 -8.51
N GLU A 35 -9.09 12.33 -9.75
CA GLU A 35 -9.37 13.15 -10.93
C GLU A 35 -10.88 13.29 -11.20
N ARG A 36 -11.65 12.19 -11.07
CA ARG A 36 -13.08 12.16 -11.39
C ARG A 36 -13.95 12.93 -10.39
N TYR A 37 -13.54 12.94 -9.12
CA TYR A 37 -14.34 13.54 -8.03
C TYR A 37 -13.66 14.74 -7.35
N ASP A 38 -12.68 15.35 -8.00
CA ASP A 38 -11.94 16.52 -7.49
C ASP A 38 -11.44 16.33 -6.04
N MET A 39 -10.78 15.18 -5.79
CA MET A 39 -10.23 14.84 -4.48
C MET A 39 -8.71 15.07 -4.45
N VAL A 40 -8.17 15.33 -3.26
CA VAL A 40 -6.71 15.31 -3.07
C VAL A 40 -6.20 13.90 -3.30
N PHE A 41 -5.24 13.76 -4.21
CA PHE A 41 -4.59 12.49 -4.52
C PHE A 41 -3.43 12.22 -3.56
N CYS A 42 -3.48 11.12 -2.83
CA CYS A 42 -2.38 10.58 -2.03
C CYS A 42 -2.00 9.20 -2.61
N GLY A 43 -0.96 9.18 -3.45
CA GLY A 43 -0.41 7.95 -4.04
C GLY A 43 0.40 7.14 -3.02
N GLU A 44 0.90 5.97 -3.44
CA GLU A 44 1.78 5.15 -2.60
C GLU A 44 2.93 5.99 -2.02
N ASN A 45 3.20 5.85 -0.74
CA ASN A 45 4.29 6.55 -0.03
C ASN A 45 4.15 8.11 0.03
N TYR A 46 2.95 8.67 -0.06
CA TYR A 46 2.72 10.12 0.01
C TYR A 46 3.31 10.79 1.28
N HIS A 47 3.48 10.04 2.36
CA HIS A 47 4.02 10.47 3.65
C HIS A 47 5.55 10.57 3.70
N ILE A 48 6.27 10.16 2.64
CA ILE A 48 7.75 10.10 2.65
C ILE A 48 8.37 11.45 3.03
N GLY A 49 7.85 12.56 2.53
CA GLY A 49 8.39 13.87 2.83
C GLY A 49 8.38 14.21 4.33
N VAL A 50 7.32 13.82 5.03
CA VAL A 50 7.22 14.00 6.50
C VAL A 50 8.05 12.96 7.23
N SER A 51 7.93 11.70 6.88
CA SER A 51 8.65 10.63 7.56
C SER A 51 10.17 10.76 7.43
N ASP A 52 10.69 11.11 6.27
CA ASP A 52 12.13 11.30 6.07
C ASP A 52 12.69 12.48 6.86
N ALA A 53 11.85 13.50 7.12
CA ALA A 53 12.26 14.67 7.89
C ALA A 53 12.35 14.40 9.41
N VAL A 54 11.53 13.45 9.94
CA VAL A 54 11.37 13.31 11.41
C VAL A 54 11.53 11.87 11.93
N ALA A 55 11.46 10.84 11.08
CA ALA A 55 11.64 9.46 11.53
C ALA A 55 13.07 9.18 11.96
N MET A 56 13.22 8.47 13.06
CA MET A 56 14.51 8.12 13.66
C MET A 56 14.73 6.61 13.60
N PRO A 57 15.90 6.13 13.11
CA PRO A 57 16.19 4.70 13.01
C PRO A 57 16.06 3.93 14.32
N GLU A 58 16.28 4.60 15.47
CA GLU A 58 16.17 4.00 16.79
C GLU A 58 14.70 3.71 17.20
N ILE A 59 13.73 4.39 16.57
CA ILE A 59 12.30 4.27 16.86
C ILE A 59 11.54 3.61 15.71
N GLN A 60 11.90 3.94 14.47
CA GLN A 60 11.30 3.41 13.23
C GLN A 60 12.37 2.76 12.33
N PRO A 61 12.99 1.66 12.76
CA PRO A 61 14.11 1.03 12.04
C PRO A 61 13.71 0.51 10.66
N ASP A 62 12.52 -0.09 10.52
CA ASP A 62 12.08 -0.67 9.25
C ASP A 62 11.59 0.42 8.27
N LEU A 63 10.99 1.50 8.74
CA LEU A 63 10.63 2.66 7.92
C LEU A 63 11.89 3.37 7.40
N CYS A 64 12.88 3.59 8.26
CA CYS A 64 14.14 4.23 7.91
C CYS A 64 15.09 3.35 7.09
N TYR A 65 14.87 2.04 7.06
CA TYR A 65 15.81 1.07 6.48
C TYR A 65 16.31 1.44 5.08
N ARG A 66 15.42 1.84 4.15
CA ARG A 66 15.84 2.19 2.78
C ARG A 66 16.72 3.44 2.71
N ARG A 67 16.50 4.38 3.61
CA ARG A 67 17.30 5.62 3.72
C ARG A 67 18.71 5.33 4.22
N GLU A 68 18.87 4.34 5.09
CA GLU A 68 20.14 3.94 5.69
C GLU A 68 20.95 2.96 4.82
N LEU A 69 20.37 2.48 3.70
CA LEU A 69 21.06 1.55 2.80
C LEU A 69 22.27 2.20 2.13
N THR A 70 23.40 1.53 2.23
CA THR A 70 24.64 1.88 1.49
C THR A 70 24.76 1.10 0.18
N ASP A 71 24.21 -0.12 0.11
CA ASP A 71 24.14 -0.95 -1.10
C ASP A 71 22.72 -1.55 -1.24
N TRP A 72 22.06 -1.28 -2.35
CA TRP A 72 20.75 -1.84 -2.67
C TRP A 72 20.76 -3.34 -2.92
N LYS A 73 21.95 -3.95 -3.14
CA LYS A 73 22.06 -5.41 -3.19
C LYS A 73 21.68 -6.06 -1.87
N ASP A 74 21.94 -5.42 -0.73
CA ASP A 74 21.51 -5.89 0.58
C ASP A 74 19.99 -5.96 0.69
N PHE A 75 19.28 -5.01 0.05
CA PHE A 75 17.83 -5.01 0.02
C PHE A 75 17.26 -6.23 -0.71
N VAL A 76 17.77 -6.53 -1.91
CA VAL A 76 17.24 -7.62 -2.74
C VAL A 76 17.72 -9.01 -2.28
N ARG A 77 18.76 -9.09 -1.44
CA ARG A 77 19.30 -10.32 -0.88
C ARG A 77 18.67 -10.74 0.44
N ARG A 78 17.76 -9.93 1.00
CA ARG A 78 17.07 -10.30 2.24
C ARG A 78 16.40 -11.66 2.12
N SER A 79 16.36 -12.42 3.22
CA SER A 79 15.55 -13.62 3.30
C SER A 79 14.06 -13.27 3.12
N PRO A 80 13.22 -14.21 2.64
CA PRO A 80 11.78 -14.00 2.54
C PRO A 80 11.14 -13.56 3.87
N GLU A 81 11.64 -14.07 5.00
CA GLU A 81 11.19 -13.72 6.35
C GLU A 81 11.53 -12.28 6.73
N GLU A 82 12.74 -11.82 6.41
CA GLU A 82 13.18 -10.44 6.65
C GLU A 82 12.41 -9.47 5.78
N TYR A 83 12.15 -9.85 4.52
CA TYR A 83 11.36 -9.03 3.61
C TYR A 83 9.90 -8.89 4.09
N GLU A 84 9.25 -9.98 4.51
CA GLU A 84 7.91 -9.97 5.10
C GLU A 84 7.85 -9.07 6.34
N ARG A 85 8.76 -9.28 7.29
CA ARG A 85 8.84 -8.49 8.52
C ARG A 85 8.98 -7.00 8.22
N TRP A 86 9.87 -6.65 7.31
CA TRP A 86 10.09 -5.27 6.90
C TRP A 86 8.83 -4.62 6.32
N ILE A 87 8.11 -5.29 5.42
CA ILE A 87 6.87 -4.76 4.81
C ILE A 87 5.84 -4.42 5.89
N TYR A 88 5.63 -5.35 6.85
CA TYR A 88 4.63 -5.14 7.90
C TYR A 88 5.04 -4.09 8.93
N ASN A 89 6.29 -4.12 9.35
CA ASN A 89 6.78 -3.17 10.34
C ASN A 89 6.86 -1.75 9.77
N SER A 90 7.40 -1.58 8.55
CA SER A 90 7.48 -0.26 7.92
C SER A 90 6.09 0.37 7.73
N GLY A 91 5.07 -0.41 7.35
CA GLY A 91 3.69 0.07 7.29
C GLY A 91 3.14 0.49 8.66
N ARG A 92 3.44 -0.26 9.71
CA ARG A 92 3.02 0.07 11.09
C ARG A 92 3.76 1.28 11.64
N GLU A 93 5.07 1.38 11.41
CA GLU A 93 5.89 2.52 11.81
C GLU A 93 5.53 3.79 11.03
N GLY A 94 5.15 3.65 9.76
CA GLY A 94 4.71 4.74 8.88
C GLY A 94 3.30 5.26 9.18
N ALA A 95 2.43 4.44 9.77
CA ALA A 95 1.01 4.76 9.94
C ALA A 95 0.75 6.11 10.66
N GLY A 96 1.56 6.43 11.66
CA GLY A 96 1.44 7.70 12.37
C GLY A 96 1.72 8.92 11.49
N PHE A 97 2.68 8.81 10.56
CA PHE A 97 3.02 9.87 9.61
C PHE A 97 1.96 10.00 8.52
N GLU A 98 1.43 8.86 8.01
CA GLU A 98 0.29 8.86 7.09
C GLU A 98 -0.91 9.58 7.71
N ILE A 99 -1.30 9.22 8.94
CA ILE A 99 -2.42 9.81 9.66
C ILE A 99 -2.22 11.33 9.87
N ALA A 100 -1.05 11.75 10.30
CA ALA A 100 -0.75 13.17 10.55
C ALA A 100 -0.90 14.00 9.27
N GLU A 101 -0.38 13.52 8.14
CA GLU A 101 -0.50 14.18 6.86
C GLU A 101 -1.95 14.22 6.36
N LEU A 102 -2.66 13.09 6.45
CA LEU A 102 -4.06 13.02 6.05
C LEU A 102 -4.97 13.96 6.84
N ILE A 103 -4.74 14.13 8.15
CA ILE A 103 -5.48 15.11 8.96
C ILE A 103 -5.29 16.53 8.40
N SER A 104 -4.08 16.88 8.02
CA SER A 104 -3.77 18.20 7.44
C SER A 104 -4.46 18.39 6.09
N LEU A 105 -4.39 17.39 5.21
CA LEU A 105 -4.93 17.45 3.84
C LEU A 105 -6.47 17.39 3.83
N ALA A 106 -7.08 16.64 4.74
CA ALA A 106 -8.52 16.37 4.77
C ALA A 106 -9.35 17.44 5.48
N ARG A 107 -8.74 18.52 5.95
CA ARG A 107 -9.40 19.57 6.72
C ARG A 107 -10.67 20.08 6.03
N ASP A 108 -10.54 20.51 4.78
CA ASP A 108 -11.61 21.18 4.02
C ASP A 108 -11.88 20.51 2.65
N ARG A 109 -11.23 19.38 2.37
CA ARG A 109 -11.31 18.68 1.09
C ARG A 109 -11.46 17.17 1.28
N LYS A 110 -12.07 16.50 0.31
CA LYS A 110 -12.02 15.04 0.22
C LYS A 110 -10.62 14.61 -0.20
N VAL A 111 -10.13 13.56 0.42
CA VAL A 111 -8.82 12.95 0.15
C VAL A 111 -9.02 11.48 -0.18
N ILE A 112 -8.30 10.96 -1.15
CA ILE A 112 -8.23 9.54 -1.42
C ILE A 112 -6.78 9.05 -1.37
N ALA A 113 -6.52 7.99 -0.60
CA ALA A 113 -5.18 7.50 -0.31
C ALA A 113 -4.98 6.03 -0.69
N ASP A 114 -3.88 5.75 -1.41
CA ASP A 114 -3.29 4.40 -1.50
C ASP A 114 -2.45 4.21 -0.24
N THR A 115 -2.93 3.42 0.71
CA THR A 115 -2.37 3.37 2.06
C THR A 115 -1.75 2.02 2.41
N SER A 116 -0.68 2.08 3.20
CA SER A 116 -0.06 0.93 3.87
C SER A 116 -0.46 0.79 5.35
N ILE A 117 -1.33 1.67 5.85
CA ILE A 117 -1.82 1.60 7.23
C ILE A 117 -2.43 0.21 7.50
N PRO A 118 -1.97 -0.49 8.56
CA PRO A 118 -2.51 -1.80 8.94
C PRO A 118 -4.02 -1.81 9.16
N LEU A 119 -4.65 -2.94 8.82
CA LEU A 119 -6.11 -3.12 8.89
C LEU A 119 -6.70 -2.89 10.29
N ASP A 120 -5.98 -3.28 11.34
CA ASP A 120 -6.37 -3.04 12.73
C ASP A 120 -6.44 -1.55 13.06
N ILE A 121 -5.49 -0.77 12.57
CA ILE A 121 -5.49 0.69 12.72
C ILE A 121 -6.60 1.31 11.87
N LEU A 122 -6.78 0.89 10.60
CA LEU A 122 -7.87 1.39 9.76
C LEU A 122 -9.25 1.19 10.40
N LYS A 123 -9.49 0.06 11.07
CA LYS A 123 -10.73 -0.20 11.83
C LYS A 123 -10.96 0.80 12.98
N GLU A 124 -9.87 1.28 13.58
CA GLU A 124 -9.95 2.25 14.66
C GLU A 124 -10.18 3.68 14.18
N ILE A 125 -9.60 4.07 13.03
CA ILE A 125 -9.58 5.47 12.56
C ILE A 125 -10.59 5.77 11.44
N SER A 126 -11.25 4.75 10.89
CA SER A 126 -12.18 4.90 9.76
C SER A 126 -13.41 4.01 9.93
N ASP A 127 -14.23 3.87 8.91
CA ASP A 127 -15.41 3.03 8.89
C ASP A 127 -15.55 2.28 7.55
N TYR A 128 -16.56 1.40 7.48
CA TYR A 128 -16.81 0.55 6.33
C TYR A 128 -16.93 1.34 5.01
N HIS A 129 -17.60 2.48 5.03
CA HIS A 129 -17.89 3.25 3.79
C HIS A 129 -16.72 4.12 3.32
N HIS A 130 -15.65 4.21 4.10
CA HIS A 130 -14.45 4.97 3.77
C HIS A 130 -13.24 4.09 3.47
N VAL A 131 -13.37 2.77 3.50
CA VAL A 131 -12.26 1.84 3.20
C VAL A 131 -12.67 0.84 2.13
N ALA A 132 -11.84 0.70 1.11
CA ALA A 132 -11.95 -0.36 0.10
C ALA A 132 -10.66 -1.19 0.06
N VAL A 133 -10.80 -2.50 0.03
CA VAL A 133 -9.72 -3.47 -0.13
C VAL A 133 -9.70 -3.95 -1.56
N MET A 134 -8.56 -3.86 -2.22
CA MET A 134 -8.36 -4.38 -3.58
C MET A 134 -7.41 -5.56 -3.57
N LEU A 135 -7.85 -6.67 -4.13
CA LEU A 135 -7.11 -7.93 -4.15
C LEU A 135 -6.78 -8.36 -5.58
N SER A 136 -5.67 -9.04 -5.73
CA SER A 136 -5.29 -9.73 -6.97
C SER A 136 -4.81 -11.15 -6.67
N PRO A 137 -4.98 -12.10 -7.59
CA PRO A 137 -4.42 -13.45 -7.43
C PRO A 137 -2.89 -13.42 -7.44
N MET A 138 -2.26 -14.44 -6.83
CA MET A 138 -0.79 -14.57 -6.78
C MET A 138 -0.14 -14.62 -8.16
N SER A 139 -0.82 -15.20 -9.17
CA SER A 139 -0.38 -15.20 -10.57
C SER A 139 -0.10 -13.79 -11.13
N MET A 140 -0.72 -12.76 -10.54
CA MET A 140 -0.47 -11.37 -10.92
C MET A 140 0.53 -10.70 -9.97
N SER A 141 0.35 -10.86 -8.66
CA SER A 141 1.14 -10.14 -7.65
C SER A 141 2.58 -10.63 -7.51
N VAL A 142 2.85 -11.89 -7.87
CA VAL A 142 4.17 -12.51 -7.79
C VAL A 142 4.78 -12.67 -9.19
N ASP A 143 4.08 -13.38 -10.10
CA ASP A 143 4.68 -13.76 -11.38
C ASP A 143 4.88 -12.56 -12.31
N ARG A 144 4.00 -11.55 -12.23
CA ARG A 144 4.05 -10.33 -13.05
C ARG A 144 4.58 -9.11 -12.32
N PHE A 145 5.25 -9.29 -11.18
CA PHE A 145 5.69 -8.17 -10.35
C PHE A 145 6.59 -7.19 -11.12
N PHE A 146 7.51 -7.71 -11.93
CA PHE A 146 8.45 -6.92 -12.74
C PHE A 146 7.96 -6.58 -14.15
N ASP A 147 6.78 -7.03 -14.57
CA ASP A 147 6.20 -6.69 -15.89
C ASP A 147 5.71 -5.24 -15.99
N ARG A 148 5.81 -4.48 -14.89
CA ARG A 148 5.38 -3.10 -14.81
C ARG A 148 6.45 -2.14 -15.31
N SER A 149 6.01 -1.08 -15.98
CA SER A 149 6.84 0.10 -16.27
C SER A 149 7.04 1.03 -15.07
N ASP A 150 6.71 0.57 -13.86
CA ASP A 150 6.89 1.29 -12.59
C ASP A 150 8.38 1.50 -12.33
N PRO A 151 8.87 2.75 -12.18
CA PRO A 151 10.29 3.05 -12.05
C PRO A 151 10.95 2.34 -10.86
N ASP A 152 10.26 2.23 -9.72
CA ASP A 152 10.79 1.57 -8.52
C ASP A 152 10.99 0.08 -8.73
N LYS A 153 10.04 -0.58 -9.45
CA LYS A 153 10.14 -2.02 -9.75
C LYS A 153 11.24 -2.27 -10.78
N GLN A 154 11.36 -1.40 -11.78
CA GLN A 154 12.45 -1.48 -12.77
C GLN A 154 13.81 -1.20 -12.13
N PHE A 155 13.89 -0.27 -11.17
CA PHE A 155 15.10 -0.05 -10.39
C PHE A 155 15.51 -1.31 -9.63
N LEU A 156 14.60 -1.96 -8.91
CA LEU A 156 14.88 -3.21 -8.19
C LEU A 156 15.31 -4.36 -9.13
N LEU A 157 14.69 -4.46 -10.30
CA LEU A 157 15.09 -5.43 -11.32
C LEU A 157 16.55 -5.17 -11.77
N ASN A 158 16.90 -3.92 -12.04
CA ASN A 158 18.28 -3.55 -12.41
C ASN A 158 19.29 -3.86 -11.30
N VAL A 159 18.91 -3.66 -10.03
CA VAL A 159 19.75 -4.05 -8.87
C VAL A 159 19.97 -5.56 -8.86
N ILE A 160 18.93 -6.36 -9.04
CA ILE A 160 19.03 -7.83 -9.12
C ILE A 160 19.90 -8.25 -10.29
N ASP A 161 19.72 -7.64 -11.47
CA ASP A 161 20.51 -7.94 -12.67
C ASP A 161 21.99 -7.57 -12.52
N SER A 162 22.34 -6.68 -11.60
CA SER A 162 23.71 -6.30 -11.27
C SER A 162 24.41 -7.24 -10.27
N CYS A 163 23.70 -8.24 -9.72
CA CYS A 163 24.28 -9.21 -8.79
C CYS A 163 25.04 -10.33 -9.53
N ASP A 164 26.18 -10.76 -9.00
CA ASP A 164 26.98 -11.84 -9.59
C ASP A 164 26.21 -13.18 -9.63
N ASP A 165 25.33 -13.41 -8.65
CA ASP A 165 24.46 -14.57 -8.47
C ASP A 165 22.97 -14.24 -8.80
N ARG A 166 22.76 -13.49 -9.89
CA ARG A 166 21.48 -12.92 -10.33
C ARG A 166 20.29 -13.88 -10.21
N ASP A 167 20.43 -15.11 -10.67
CA ASP A 167 19.32 -16.08 -10.70
C ASP A 167 18.94 -16.53 -9.28
N ALA A 168 19.93 -16.71 -8.40
CA ALA A 168 19.68 -17.03 -7.00
C ALA A 168 19.01 -15.87 -6.25
N VAL A 169 19.44 -14.64 -6.51
CA VAL A 169 18.85 -13.42 -5.93
C VAL A 169 17.42 -13.23 -6.44
N MET A 170 17.17 -13.41 -7.74
CA MET A 170 15.84 -13.33 -8.33
C MET A 170 14.89 -14.36 -7.71
N GLU A 171 15.32 -15.60 -7.58
CA GLU A 171 14.53 -16.67 -6.97
C GLU A 171 14.23 -16.37 -5.48
N ASN A 172 15.24 -15.90 -4.74
CA ASN A 172 15.06 -15.49 -3.35
C ASN A 172 14.05 -14.33 -3.23
N TYR A 173 14.17 -13.30 -4.08
CA TYR A 173 13.27 -12.15 -4.09
C TYR A 173 11.83 -12.55 -4.42
N ARG A 174 11.63 -13.46 -5.42
CA ARG A 174 10.31 -14.02 -5.75
C ARG A 174 9.70 -14.79 -4.58
N ARG A 175 10.49 -15.54 -3.81
CA ARG A 175 10.00 -16.20 -2.59
C ARG A 175 9.55 -15.19 -1.54
N GLY A 176 10.24 -14.05 -1.40
CA GLY A 176 9.79 -12.94 -0.57
C GLY A 176 8.45 -12.37 -1.03
N LEU A 177 8.32 -12.12 -2.34
CA LEU A 177 7.04 -11.67 -2.93
C LEU A 177 5.91 -12.68 -2.71
N ALA A 178 6.17 -13.97 -2.92
CA ALA A 178 5.18 -15.03 -2.68
C ALA A 178 4.73 -15.08 -1.21
N ARG A 179 5.65 -14.82 -0.29
CA ARG A 179 5.36 -14.82 1.15
C ARG A 179 4.45 -13.68 1.56
N ILE A 180 4.72 -12.45 1.13
CA ILE A 180 3.86 -11.28 1.43
C ILE A 180 2.52 -11.29 0.67
N ASN A 181 2.40 -12.08 -0.38
CA ASN A 181 1.17 -12.33 -1.13
C ASN A 181 0.59 -13.73 -0.86
N SER A 182 1.01 -14.40 0.23
CA SER A 182 0.54 -15.73 0.59
C SER A 182 -0.98 -15.75 0.85
N LYS A 183 -1.57 -16.96 0.80
CA LYS A 183 -2.98 -17.14 1.12
C LYS A 183 -3.34 -16.55 2.50
N LYS A 184 -2.46 -16.68 3.48
CA LYS A 184 -2.66 -16.11 4.81
C LYS A 184 -2.91 -14.59 4.74
N HIS A 185 -2.01 -13.86 4.07
CA HIS A 185 -2.13 -12.40 3.95
C HIS A 185 -3.27 -11.98 3.02
N TYR A 186 -3.55 -12.77 1.98
CA TYR A 186 -4.74 -12.57 1.16
C TYR A 186 -6.03 -12.69 1.97
N ASP A 187 -6.14 -13.75 2.80
CA ASP A 187 -7.31 -13.98 3.65
C ASP A 187 -7.47 -12.90 4.72
N GLU A 188 -6.38 -12.39 5.32
CA GLU A 188 -6.40 -11.27 6.26
C GLU A 188 -7.10 -10.02 5.66
N TYR A 189 -6.83 -9.72 4.40
CA TYR A 189 -7.51 -8.65 3.67
C TYR A 189 -8.94 -9.02 3.29
N ALA A 190 -9.17 -10.21 2.73
CA ALA A 190 -10.48 -10.67 2.27
C ALA A 190 -11.49 -10.78 3.42
N GLU A 191 -11.04 -11.19 4.61
CA GLU A 191 -11.83 -11.37 5.82
C GLU A 191 -11.80 -10.14 6.75
N SER A 192 -11.22 -9.03 6.29
CA SER A 192 -11.07 -7.81 7.08
C SER A 192 -12.39 -7.21 7.58
N GLY A 193 -13.50 -7.52 6.90
CA GLY A 193 -14.81 -6.90 7.12
C GLY A 193 -15.01 -5.58 6.37
N PHE A 194 -14.02 -5.10 5.64
CA PHE A 194 -14.15 -3.97 4.73
C PHE A 194 -14.69 -4.40 3.36
N PHE A 195 -15.17 -3.44 2.59
CA PHE A 195 -15.59 -3.67 1.21
C PHE A 195 -14.42 -4.15 0.35
N THR A 196 -14.60 -5.27 -0.36
CA THR A 196 -13.51 -5.94 -1.08
C THR A 196 -13.84 -6.08 -2.56
N VAL A 197 -12.88 -5.69 -3.41
CA VAL A 197 -12.93 -5.88 -4.87
C VAL A 197 -11.77 -6.78 -5.28
N VAL A 198 -12.06 -7.85 -6.02
CA VAL A 198 -11.07 -8.80 -6.51
C VAL A 198 -10.83 -8.59 -7.99
N ARG A 199 -9.59 -8.26 -8.34
CA ARG A 199 -9.16 -8.20 -9.75
C ARG A 199 -9.07 -9.62 -10.33
N LYS A 200 -9.61 -9.81 -11.53
CA LYS A 200 -9.50 -11.07 -12.27
C LYS A 200 -8.28 -11.05 -13.20
N ASP A 201 -7.65 -12.20 -13.35
CA ASP A 201 -6.57 -12.41 -14.32
C ASP A 201 -7.14 -12.97 -15.64
N ASP A 202 -8.04 -12.20 -16.27
CA ASP A 202 -8.75 -12.59 -17.50
C ASP A 202 -8.38 -11.71 -18.72
N GLY A 203 -7.40 -10.83 -18.57
CA GLY A 203 -6.91 -9.94 -19.63
C GLY A 203 -7.84 -8.78 -19.97
N ARG A 204 -9.02 -8.66 -19.35
CA ARG A 204 -9.95 -7.54 -19.60
C ARG A 204 -9.51 -6.28 -18.88
N ASP A 205 -9.74 -5.14 -19.52
CA ASP A 205 -9.63 -3.85 -18.86
C ASP A 205 -10.91 -3.57 -18.08
N THR A 206 -10.82 -3.65 -16.75
CA THR A 206 -11.93 -3.43 -15.84
C THR A 206 -11.76 -2.16 -14.98
N ARG A 207 -10.85 -1.27 -15.35
CA ARG A 207 -10.50 -0.08 -14.54
C ARG A 207 -11.70 0.81 -14.26
N ASP A 208 -12.50 1.12 -15.28
CA ASP A 208 -13.68 1.96 -15.11
C ASP A 208 -14.76 1.28 -14.27
N GLU A 209 -15.03 -0.03 -14.48
CA GLU A 209 -16.00 -0.81 -13.69
C GLU A 209 -15.60 -0.87 -12.21
N VAL A 210 -14.32 -1.08 -11.92
CA VAL A 210 -13.78 -1.10 -10.55
C VAL A 210 -13.88 0.28 -9.92
N CYS A 211 -13.53 1.33 -10.66
CA CYS A 211 -13.62 2.70 -10.21
C CYS A 211 -15.06 3.06 -9.85
N ASP A 212 -16.05 2.74 -10.70
CA ASP A 212 -17.47 2.99 -10.45
C ASP A 212 -17.99 2.17 -9.25
N THR A 213 -17.55 0.94 -9.12
CA THR A 213 -17.92 0.06 -8.01
C THR A 213 -17.46 0.63 -6.67
N ILE A 214 -16.20 1.09 -6.59
CA ILE A 214 -15.64 1.72 -5.40
C ILE A 214 -16.28 3.09 -5.15
N ALA A 215 -16.55 3.87 -6.20
CA ALA A 215 -17.23 5.16 -6.07
C ALA A 215 -18.64 5.03 -5.47
N ARG A 216 -19.42 3.99 -5.85
CA ARG A 216 -20.71 3.68 -5.23
C ARG A 216 -20.56 3.30 -3.76
N HIS A 217 -19.59 2.45 -3.46
CA HIS A 217 -19.30 2.07 -2.07
C HIS A 217 -18.98 3.28 -1.19
N PHE A 218 -18.20 4.21 -1.70
CA PHE A 218 -17.84 5.46 -1.02
C PHE A 218 -18.95 6.51 -1.01
N GLY A 219 -20.11 6.24 -1.63
CA GLY A 219 -21.21 7.21 -1.73
C GLY A 219 -20.87 8.46 -2.56
N LEU A 220 -19.91 8.34 -3.49
CA LEU A 220 -19.53 9.42 -4.40
C LEU A 220 -20.51 9.56 -5.58
N ILE A 221 -21.19 8.47 -5.91
CA ILE A 221 -22.28 8.40 -6.91
C ILE A 221 -23.44 7.58 -6.36
N SER A 222 -24.64 7.90 -6.87
CA SER A 222 -25.89 7.20 -6.56
C SER A 222 -26.02 5.91 -7.36
#